data_756f0c1cf105ff9d1bccd3432aeadc24
#
_entry.id   756f0c1cf105ff9d1bccd3432aeadc24
#
_cell.length_a   1.000
_cell.length_b   1.000
_cell.length_c   1.000
_cell.angle_alpha   90.00
_cell.angle_beta   90.00
_cell.angle_gamma   90.00
#
_symmetry.space_group_name_H-M   'P 1'
#
loop_
_entity.id
_entity.type
_entity.pdbx_description
1 polymer ?
#
loop_
_entity_poly.entity_id
_entity_poly.type
_entity_poly.pdbx_seq_one_letter_code
_entity_poly.pdbx_strand_id
1 'polypeptide(L)'
;RNLKHHLKFFCLLQIVLENQDYYKSLDDLLDVCKLAVGHCRTIETKHGPVRIPESISFAAMDDVEFGNFYDRACQWMLNEVIPGLERHALDAEVRQQLLEFGSNVPEPAYQEAEA
;
A
#
# COMPACT_ATOMS: atom_id res chain seq x y z
N ARG A 1 -4.79 8.33 -13.24
CA ARG A 1 -4.32 8.45 -11.86
C ARG A 1 -3.02 9.20 -11.83
N ASN A 2 -2.79 10.05 -10.86
CA ASN A 2 -1.60 10.87 -10.85
C ASN A 2 -0.48 10.30 -9.99
N LEU A 3 0.74 10.72 -10.29
CA LEU A 3 1.92 10.24 -9.61
C LEU A 3 1.91 10.56 -8.11
N LYS A 4 1.39 11.72 -7.75
CA LYS A 4 1.39 12.14 -6.36
C LYS A 4 0.58 11.18 -5.50
N HIS A 5 -0.53 10.69 -6.02
CA HIS A 5 -1.38 9.76 -5.28
C HIS A 5 -0.63 8.44 -5.08
N HIS A 6 0.13 8.02 -6.08
CA HIS A 6 0.93 6.80 -6.00
C HIS A 6 2.05 6.97 -4.96
N LEU A 7 2.74 8.11 -4.98
CA LEU A 7 3.80 8.39 -4.03
C LEU A 7 3.25 8.46 -2.60
N LYS A 8 2.03 8.98 -2.45
CA LYS A 8 1.40 9.07 -1.15
C LYS A 8 1.24 7.67 -0.54
N PHE A 9 0.87 6.69 -1.36
CA PHE A 9 0.71 5.32 -0.86
C PHE A 9 2.06 4.74 -0.42
N PHE A 10 3.13 5.03 -1.14
CA PHE A 10 4.44 4.52 -0.74
C PHE A 10 4.98 5.23 0.51
N CYS A 11 4.62 6.49 0.72
CA CYS A 11 4.92 7.16 1.99
C CYS A 11 4.18 6.44 3.12
N LEU A 12 2.93 6.08 2.90
CA LEU A 12 2.15 5.35 3.89
C LEU A 12 2.82 4.03 4.24
N LEU A 13 3.22 3.26 3.23
CA LEU A 13 3.88 1.98 3.46
C LEU A 13 5.16 2.16 4.27
N GLN A 14 5.96 3.16 3.93
CA GLN A 14 7.22 3.40 4.60
C GLN A 14 7.01 3.77 6.07
N ILE A 15 6.04 4.64 6.34
CA ILE A 15 5.74 5.04 7.71
C ILE A 15 5.28 3.83 8.52
N VAL A 16 4.39 3.03 7.97
CA VAL A 16 3.89 1.86 8.67
C VAL A 16 5.01 0.86 8.91
N LEU A 17 5.84 0.63 7.89
CA LEU A 17 6.94 -0.31 8.02
C LEU A 17 7.88 0.09 9.15
N GLU A 18 8.16 1.36 9.28
CA GLU A 18 9.08 1.86 10.30
C GLU A 18 8.50 1.87 11.72
N ASN A 19 7.22 1.73 11.84
CA ASN A 19 6.57 1.79 13.14
C ASN A 19 6.03 0.46 13.65
N GLN A 20 6.54 -0.63 13.14
CA GLN A 20 6.20 -1.98 13.59
C GLN A 20 7.41 -2.88 13.37
N ASP A 21 7.44 -4.03 14.00
CA ASP A 21 8.61 -4.89 13.94
C ASP A 21 8.42 -6.21 13.23
N TYR A 22 7.20 -6.55 12.87
CA TYR A 22 6.94 -7.87 12.29
C TYR A 22 7.33 -7.97 10.81
N TYR A 23 6.84 -7.05 9.99
CA TYR A 23 7.16 -7.09 8.57
C TYR A 23 8.49 -6.39 8.35
N LYS A 24 9.39 -7.04 7.60
CA LYS A 24 10.76 -6.54 7.44
C LYS A 24 11.03 -5.88 6.11
N SER A 25 10.16 -6.05 5.14
CA SER A 25 10.36 -5.42 3.84
C SER A 25 9.09 -4.75 3.33
N LEU A 26 9.27 -3.73 2.51
CA LEU A 26 8.17 -3.02 1.92
C LEU A 26 7.37 -3.96 1.02
N ASP A 27 8.05 -4.83 0.29
CA ASP A 27 7.40 -5.76 -0.62
C ASP A 27 6.50 -6.72 0.15
N ASP A 28 6.96 -7.23 1.27
CA ASP A 28 6.14 -8.15 2.07
C ASP A 28 4.92 -7.44 2.63
N LEU A 29 5.11 -6.23 3.16
CA LEU A 29 4.00 -5.47 3.71
C LEU A 29 2.98 -5.16 2.62
N LEU A 30 3.44 -4.78 1.43
CA LEU A 30 2.56 -4.50 0.32
C LEU A 30 1.76 -5.73 -0.10
N ASP A 31 2.42 -6.87 -0.25
CA ASP A 31 1.74 -8.08 -0.69
C ASP A 31 0.70 -8.55 0.33
N VAL A 32 1.04 -8.50 1.61
CA VAL A 32 0.09 -8.89 2.64
C VAL A 32 -1.08 -7.91 2.68
N CYS A 33 -0.80 -6.62 2.51
CA CYS A 33 -1.84 -5.61 2.45
C CYS A 33 -2.81 -5.90 1.29
N LYS A 34 -2.28 -6.19 0.12
CA LYS A 34 -3.12 -6.49 -1.04
C LYS A 34 -4.01 -7.69 -0.77
N LEU A 35 -3.45 -8.74 -0.20
CA LEU A 35 -4.24 -9.93 0.11
C LEU A 35 -5.30 -9.61 1.16
N ALA A 36 -4.95 -8.84 2.16
CA ALA A 36 -5.85 -8.53 3.26
C ALA A 36 -7.04 -7.68 2.81
N VAL A 37 -6.83 -6.76 1.88
CA VAL A 37 -7.91 -5.89 1.42
C VAL A 37 -8.64 -6.43 0.19
N GLY A 38 -8.25 -7.63 -0.25
CA GLY A 38 -8.93 -8.26 -1.38
C GLY A 38 -8.47 -7.81 -2.75
N HIS A 39 -7.33 -7.13 -2.84
CA HIS A 39 -6.80 -6.73 -4.14
C HIS A 39 -5.92 -7.86 -4.68
N CYS A 40 -6.58 -8.93 -5.06
CA CYS A 40 -5.91 -10.16 -5.47
C CYS A 40 -6.84 -10.97 -6.36
N ARG A 41 -6.29 -11.98 -7.00
CA ARG A 41 -7.08 -12.92 -7.76
C ARG A 41 -6.83 -14.31 -7.20
N THR A 42 -7.74 -15.21 -7.49
CA THR A 42 -7.64 -16.57 -6.98
C THR A 42 -7.39 -17.53 -8.12
N ILE A 43 -6.42 -18.42 -7.93
CA ILE A 43 -6.15 -19.48 -8.88
C ILE A 43 -6.56 -20.78 -8.23
N GLU A 44 -7.36 -21.59 -8.92
CA GLU A 44 -7.73 -22.90 -8.42
C GLU A 44 -6.63 -23.86 -8.79
N THR A 45 -6.09 -24.53 -7.79
CA THR A 45 -5.04 -25.52 -8.03
C THR A 45 -5.51 -26.89 -7.59
N LYS A 46 -4.72 -27.90 -7.88
CA LYS A 46 -5.03 -29.25 -7.45
C LYS A 46 -5.16 -29.33 -5.95
N HIS A 47 -4.51 -28.47 -5.22
CA HIS A 47 -4.48 -28.53 -3.76
C HIS A 47 -5.32 -27.41 -3.12
N GLY A 48 -6.24 -26.84 -3.89
CA GLY A 48 -7.14 -25.82 -3.38
C GLY A 48 -6.80 -24.44 -3.96
N PRO A 49 -7.54 -23.42 -3.55
CA PRO A 49 -7.36 -22.08 -4.08
C PRO A 49 -6.11 -21.41 -3.55
N VAL A 50 -5.45 -20.63 -4.41
CA VAL A 50 -4.29 -19.85 -4.03
C VAL A 50 -4.56 -18.41 -4.46
N ARG A 51 -4.32 -17.45 -3.56
CA ARG A 51 -4.56 -16.05 -3.84
C ARG A 51 -3.27 -15.37 -4.23
N ILE A 52 -3.33 -14.58 -5.29
CA ILE A 52 -2.18 -13.90 -5.85
C ILE A 52 -2.44 -12.39 -5.80
N PRO A 53 -1.55 -11.59 -5.19
CA PRO A 53 -1.75 -10.15 -5.17
C PRO A 53 -1.73 -9.56 -6.57
N GLU A 54 -2.57 -8.55 -6.80
CA GLU A 54 -2.62 -7.91 -8.10
C GLU A 54 -1.92 -6.56 -8.11
N SER A 55 -1.58 -6.09 -9.30
CA SER A 55 -0.85 -4.84 -9.46
C SER A 55 -1.67 -3.64 -9.05
N ILE A 56 -1.01 -2.61 -8.52
CA ILE A 56 -1.62 -1.32 -8.28
C ILE A 56 -1.00 -0.27 -9.20
N SER A 57 -0.43 -0.69 -10.32
CA SER A 57 0.22 0.23 -11.25
C SER A 57 -0.78 1.20 -11.85
N PHE A 58 -0.27 2.24 -12.49
CA PHE A 58 -1.11 3.26 -13.12
C PHE A 58 -2.01 2.63 -14.17
N ALA A 59 -1.55 1.60 -14.86
CA ALA A 59 -2.33 0.94 -15.88
C ALA A 59 -3.43 0.06 -15.30
N ALA A 60 -3.26 -0.40 -14.08
CA ALA A 60 -4.19 -1.36 -13.48
C ALA A 60 -5.36 -0.71 -12.75
N MET A 61 -5.22 0.51 -12.28
CA MET A 61 -6.25 1.15 -11.46
C MET A 61 -6.42 2.61 -11.83
N ASP A 62 -7.67 3.07 -11.90
CA ASP A 62 -7.93 4.49 -12.09
C ASP A 62 -7.92 5.17 -10.71
N ASP A 63 -8.14 6.49 -10.69
CA ASP A 63 -8.10 7.26 -9.46
C ASP A 63 -9.12 6.82 -8.41
N VAL A 64 -10.31 6.48 -8.84
CA VAL A 64 -11.36 6.08 -7.91
C VAL A 64 -11.02 4.73 -7.28
N GLU A 65 -10.59 3.80 -8.10
CA GLU A 65 -10.21 2.48 -7.61
C GLU A 65 -9.02 2.59 -6.66
N PHE A 66 -8.05 3.41 -6.99
CA PHE A 66 -6.87 3.57 -6.16
C PHE A 66 -7.22 4.24 -4.83
N GLY A 67 -8.11 5.24 -4.86
CA GLY A 67 -8.56 5.89 -3.64
C GLY A 67 -9.25 4.91 -2.69
N ASN A 68 -10.08 4.04 -3.26
CA ASN A 68 -10.76 3.02 -2.46
C ASN A 68 -9.77 2.02 -1.90
N PHE A 69 -8.79 1.61 -2.70
CA PHE A 69 -7.74 0.71 -2.25
C PHE A 69 -6.94 1.37 -1.11
N TYR A 70 -6.59 2.63 -1.27
CA TYR A 70 -5.82 3.38 -0.27
C TYR A 70 -6.58 3.40 1.06
N ASP A 71 -7.87 3.67 1.03
CA ASP A 71 -8.67 3.72 2.25
C ASP A 71 -8.75 2.37 2.93
N ARG A 72 -8.94 1.30 2.16
CA ARG A 72 -8.97 -0.03 2.73
C ARG A 72 -7.61 -0.43 3.31
N ALA A 73 -6.53 -0.02 2.62
CA ALA A 73 -5.18 -0.29 3.11
C ALA A 73 -4.93 0.41 4.45
N CYS A 74 -5.32 1.69 4.55
CA CYS A 74 -5.18 2.43 5.82
C CYS A 74 -5.96 1.75 6.93
N GLN A 75 -7.18 1.32 6.63
CA GLN A 75 -8.02 0.69 7.64
C GLN A 75 -7.37 -0.62 8.13
N TRP A 76 -6.86 -1.42 7.21
CA TRP A 76 -6.20 -2.66 7.58
C TRP A 76 -4.94 -2.39 8.41
N MET A 77 -4.15 -1.42 8.01
CA MET A 77 -2.91 -1.11 8.73
C MET A 77 -3.20 -0.63 10.14
N LEU A 78 -4.21 0.21 10.30
CA LEU A 78 -4.56 0.73 11.62
C LEU A 78 -5.16 -0.36 12.52
N ASN A 79 -5.84 -1.33 11.94
CA ASN A 79 -6.44 -2.38 12.72
C ASN A 79 -5.46 -3.50 13.05
N GLU A 80 -4.59 -3.85 12.12
CA GLU A 80 -3.78 -5.05 12.24
C GLU A 80 -2.28 -4.85 12.36
N VAL A 81 -1.75 -3.74 11.91
CA VAL A 81 -0.30 -3.58 11.85
C VAL A 81 0.20 -2.56 12.88
N ILE A 82 -0.44 -1.42 12.98
CA ILE A 82 -0.07 -0.38 13.93
C ILE A 82 -1.30 0.05 14.74
N PRO A 83 -1.90 -0.85 15.49
CA PRO A 83 -3.11 -0.53 16.26
C PRO A 83 -2.79 0.54 17.30
N GLY A 84 -3.76 1.36 17.61
CA GLY A 84 -3.55 2.41 18.58
C GLY A 84 -3.32 3.78 17.98
N LEU A 85 -3.09 3.85 16.66
CA LEU A 85 -2.92 5.13 16.00
C LEU A 85 -4.24 5.47 15.30
N GLU A 86 -4.62 6.74 15.31
CA GLU A 86 -5.86 7.15 14.66
C GLU A 86 -5.61 7.54 13.22
N ARG A 87 -6.63 7.44 12.40
CA ARG A 87 -6.50 7.71 10.97
C ARG A 87 -6.00 9.11 10.69
N HIS A 88 -6.51 10.12 11.40
CA HIS A 88 -6.09 11.48 11.13
C HIS A 88 -4.61 11.70 11.47
N ALA A 89 -4.11 11.01 12.48
CA ALA A 89 -2.70 11.11 12.83
C ALA A 89 -1.83 10.46 11.76
N LEU A 90 -2.27 9.34 11.23
CA LEU A 90 -1.57 8.67 10.15
C LEU A 90 -1.58 9.53 8.89
N ASP A 91 -2.73 10.12 8.57
CA ASP A 91 -2.85 10.99 7.39
C ASP A 91 -1.93 12.21 7.51
N ALA A 92 -1.81 12.76 8.71
CA ALA A 92 -0.95 13.92 8.92
C ALA A 92 0.52 13.54 8.72
N GLU A 93 0.91 12.36 9.19
CA GLU A 93 2.27 11.90 9.06
C GLU A 93 2.61 11.65 7.58
N VAL A 94 1.69 11.03 6.85
CA VAL A 94 1.87 10.77 5.43
C VAL A 94 2.01 12.10 4.68
N ARG A 95 1.15 13.06 5.00
CA ARG A 95 1.20 14.36 4.36
C ARG A 95 2.51 15.07 4.64
N GLN A 96 2.98 15.01 5.87
CA GLN A 96 4.23 15.62 6.26
C GLN A 96 5.40 14.99 5.49
N GLN A 97 5.42 13.68 5.42
CA GLN A 97 6.48 12.99 4.72
C GLN A 97 6.46 13.29 3.22
N LEU A 98 5.28 13.35 2.64
CA LEU A 98 5.14 13.66 1.24
C LEU A 98 5.63 15.08 0.94
N LEU A 99 5.37 16.03 1.84
CA LEU A 99 5.85 17.38 1.65
C LEU A 99 7.37 17.46 1.78
N GLU A 100 7.93 16.76 2.75
CA GLU A 100 9.36 16.78 2.96
C GLU A 100 10.15 16.16 1.83
N PHE A 101 9.65 15.11 1.27
CA PHE A 101 10.37 14.41 0.23
C PHE A 101 9.75 14.59 -1.15
N GLY A 102 8.75 15.38 -1.25
CA GLY A 102 7.94 15.58 -2.44
C GLY A 102 8.60 15.28 -3.76
N SER A 103 9.44 16.15 -4.23
CA SER A 103 10.05 15.93 -5.51
C SER A 103 11.28 15.05 -5.42
N ASN A 104 11.70 14.69 -4.22
CA ASN A 104 12.89 13.88 -4.02
C ASN A 104 12.60 12.44 -3.64
N VAL A 105 11.34 12.06 -3.56
CA VAL A 105 11.00 10.69 -3.22
C VAL A 105 11.36 9.80 -4.40
N PRO A 106 12.24 8.83 -4.20
CA PRO A 106 12.64 7.99 -5.31
C PRO A 106 11.49 7.08 -5.68
N GLU A 107 11.50 6.67 -6.93
CA GLU A 107 10.50 5.76 -7.36
C GLU A 107 10.72 4.46 -6.68
N PRO A 108 9.71 3.77 -6.25
CA PRO A 108 9.85 2.49 -5.58
C PRO A 108 10.56 1.50 -6.47
N ALA A 109 11.48 0.80 -5.88
CA ALA A 109 12.28 -0.11 -6.64
C ALA A 109 11.47 -1.19 -7.32
N TYR A 110 10.35 -1.58 -6.71
CA TYR A 110 9.63 -2.63 -7.32
C TYR A 110 8.49 -2.16 -8.11
N GLN A 111 8.44 -0.95 -8.52
CA GLN A 111 7.50 -0.43 -9.21
C GLN A 111 6.78 -1.35 -9.98
N GLU A 112 5.67 -1.60 -9.77
CA GLU A 112 4.93 -2.44 -10.47
C GLU A 112 4.83 -1.98 -11.79
N ALA A 113 5.56 -2.17 -12.43
CA ALA A 113 5.64 -1.89 -13.62
C ALA A 113 5.03 -0.95 -14.17
N GLU A 114 5.08 -0.52 -14.17
CA GLU A 114 4.67 0.21 -14.70
C GLU A 114 4.10 -0.20 -15.59
N ALA A 115 4.00 -0.84 -15.45
CA ALA A 115 3.38 -1.51 -16.37
C ALA A 115 2.25 -0.90 -16.89
#